data_72b163bc482de61bd2b96b7bdf53b7e4
#
_entry.id   72b163bc482de61bd2b96b7bdf53b7e4
#
_cell.length_a   1.000
_cell.length_b   1.000
_cell.length_c   1.000
_cell.angle_alpha   90.00
_cell.angle_beta   90.00
_cell.angle_gamma   90.00
#
_symmetry.space_group_name_H-M   'P 1'
#
loop_
_entity.id
_entity.type
_entity.pdbx_description
1 polymer ?
#
loop_
_entity_poly.entity_id
_entity_poly.type
_entity_poly.pdbx_seq_one_letter_code
_entity_poly.pdbx_strand_id
1 'polypeptide(L)'
;MVINSNNMNDIITDIKALQEETLLNLQNSKANNTVRAYKSDFNDFGLFCAKNGFKSLPSEPKIVSLYLTYLSTKNIKMSTLKRRLVSIGVIHKLKGHYLDTKHPSIIENIMGIKRRKGSIQKAKKPLLISHLKQIINIIDEEKIEEIKKYRDRSIILIGFSGGFRRNEIVSLDYEDLDFVPEGLKINLRRSKTDQFGKGFTKALPFFDSSKYCPVVSLKNWLEISKINSGPVFRRFIKGSKLSENRLTDQTVALLIKEYLNLTGINGKNYSGHSLRSGFATSAAESGVEERSIMAMTGHKSTEMVRRYIKEANLFKNNALNKIKI
;
A
#
# COMPACT_ATOMS: atom_id res chain seq x y z
N MET A 1 58.01 13.97 -4.14
CA MET A 1 57.02 13.66 -5.17
C MET A 1 56.20 14.93 -5.45
N VAL A 2 56.49 15.60 -6.54
CA VAL A 2 55.78 16.85 -6.93
C VAL A 2 54.47 16.41 -7.55
N ILE A 3 53.36 16.67 -6.85
CA ILE A 3 51.99 16.42 -7.38
C ILE A 3 51.76 17.47 -8.46
N ASN A 4 51.65 17.02 -9.71
CA ASN A 4 51.37 17.87 -10.86
C ASN A 4 50.05 18.60 -10.69
N SER A 5 50.02 19.91 -10.81
CA SER A 5 48.83 20.77 -10.67
C SER A 5 47.64 20.40 -11.59
N ASN A 6 47.91 19.72 -12.70
CA ASN A 6 46.86 19.22 -13.61
C ASN A 6 46.02 18.08 -13.03
N ASN A 7 46.59 17.22 -12.14
CA ASN A 7 45.87 16.14 -11.49
C ASN A 7 44.94 16.64 -10.36
N MET A 8 45.17 17.83 -9.82
CA MET A 8 44.37 18.37 -8.73
C MET A 8 42.96 18.79 -9.17
N ASN A 9 42.82 19.30 -10.41
CA ASN A 9 41.51 19.69 -10.95
C ASN A 9 40.63 18.48 -11.29
N ASP A 10 41.23 17.40 -11.78
CA ASP A 10 40.52 16.16 -12.09
C ASP A 10 40.00 15.47 -10.80
N ILE A 11 40.79 15.46 -9.74
CA ILE A 11 40.43 14.90 -8.43
C ILE A 11 39.25 15.70 -7.82
N ILE A 12 39.24 17.05 -7.93
CA ILE A 12 38.18 17.91 -7.40
C ILE A 12 36.90 17.75 -8.22
N THR A 13 37.00 17.56 -9.53
CA THR A 13 35.84 17.32 -10.41
C THR A 13 35.20 16.00 -10.11
N ASP A 14 35.99 14.94 -9.94
CA ASP A 14 35.50 13.61 -9.57
C ASP A 14 34.81 13.60 -8.20
N ILE A 15 35.36 14.28 -7.21
CA ILE A 15 34.76 14.37 -5.86
C ILE A 15 33.42 15.11 -5.89
N LYS A 16 33.30 16.18 -6.68
CA LYS A 16 32.01 16.89 -6.82
C LYS A 16 30.95 16.01 -7.47
N ALA A 17 31.31 15.33 -8.57
CA ALA A 17 30.42 14.37 -9.22
C ALA A 17 29.99 13.25 -8.27
N LEU A 18 30.90 12.69 -7.50
CA LEU A 18 30.62 11.68 -6.47
C LEU A 18 29.72 12.21 -5.35
N GLN A 19 29.88 13.46 -4.95
CA GLN A 19 29.01 14.11 -3.96
C GLN A 19 27.59 14.28 -4.49
N GLU A 20 27.41 14.72 -5.74
CA GLU A 20 26.10 14.86 -6.38
C GLU A 20 25.42 13.51 -6.54
N GLU A 21 26.14 12.49 -7.02
CA GLU A 21 25.64 11.11 -7.12
C GLU A 21 25.25 10.56 -5.74
N THR A 22 26.06 10.81 -4.72
CA THR A 22 25.77 10.41 -3.33
C THR A 22 24.50 11.08 -2.82
N LEU A 23 24.30 12.36 -3.06
CA LEU A 23 23.07 13.08 -2.70
C LEU A 23 21.86 12.51 -3.41
N LEU A 24 21.98 12.19 -4.70
CA LEU A 24 20.93 11.55 -5.49
C LEU A 24 20.59 10.16 -4.92
N ASN A 25 21.59 9.35 -4.59
CA ASN A 25 21.40 8.05 -3.97
C ASN A 25 20.72 8.15 -2.59
N LEU A 26 21.10 9.13 -1.76
CA LEU A 26 20.44 9.41 -0.48
C LEU A 26 18.99 9.85 -0.65
N GLN A 27 18.67 10.67 -1.64
CA GLN A 27 17.32 11.08 -1.97
C GLN A 27 16.47 9.89 -2.43
N ASN A 28 17.02 9.03 -3.26
CA ASN A 28 16.37 7.84 -3.80
C ASN A 28 16.33 6.66 -2.81
N SER A 29 16.98 6.76 -1.66
CA SER A 29 17.03 5.69 -0.65
C SER A 29 15.65 5.37 -0.02
N LYS A 30 14.68 6.24 -0.20
CA LYS A 30 13.31 6.09 0.33
C LYS A 30 12.27 6.37 -0.75
N ALA A 31 11.17 5.61 -0.70
CA ALA A 31 10.02 5.85 -1.58
C ALA A 31 9.47 7.28 -1.41
N ASN A 32 9.11 7.94 -2.52
CA ASN A 32 8.60 9.32 -2.55
C ASN A 32 7.47 9.60 -1.55
N ASN A 33 6.56 8.65 -1.35
CA ASN A 33 5.49 8.77 -0.36
C ASN A 33 6.02 8.80 1.09
N THR A 34 7.11 8.09 1.37
CA THR A 34 7.78 8.11 2.68
C THR A 34 8.44 9.45 2.91
N VAL A 35 9.13 9.99 1.93
CA VAL A 35 9.77 11.32 2.00
C VAL A 35 8.71 12.41 2.23
N ARG A 36 7.62 12.37 1.47
CA ARG A 36 6.49 13.30 1.62
C ARG A 36 5.88 13.23 3.02
N ALA A 37 5.67 12.01 3.53
CA ALA A 37 5.14 11.81 4.88
C ALA A 37 6.10 12.35 5.95
N TYR A 38 7.41 12.12 5.82
CA TYR A 38 8.39 12.62 6.78
C TYR A 38 8.47 14.15 6.78
N LYS A 39 8.45 14.79 5.61
CA LYS A 39 8.40 16.26 5.50
C LYS A 39 7.15 16.82 6.17
N SER A 40 5.98 16.25 5.89
CA SER A 40 4.71 16.68 6.51
C SER A 40 4.71 16.50 8.02
N ASP A 41 5.21 15.36 8.53
CA ASP A 41 5.29 15.09 9.95
C ASP A 41 6.24 16.06 10.68
N PHE A 42 7.39 16.35 10.07
CA PHE A 42 8.36 17.27 10.65
C PHE A 42 7.86 18.72 10.64
N ASN A 43 7.16 19.13 9.60
CA ASN A 43 6.52 20.44 9.54
C ASN A 43 5.48 20.62 10.67
N ASP A 44 4.67 19.59 10.94
CA ASP A 44 3.71 19.62 12.06
C ASP A 44 4.41 19.72 13.42
N PHE A 45 5.54 19.00 13.60
CA PHE A 45 6.39 19.13 14.77
C PHE A 45 7.01 20.53 14.88
N GLY A 46 7.49 21.09 13.79
CA GLY A 46 8.02 22.47 13.73
C GLY A 46 7.00 23.52 14.15
N LEU A 47 5.76 23.39 13.68
CA LEU A 47 4.65 24.25 14.07
C LEU A 47 4.33 24.13 15.58
N PHE A 48 4.35 22.92 16.13
CA PHE A 48 4.19 22.72 17.57
C PHE A 48 5.31 23.40 18.35
N CYS A 49 6.57 23.23 17.94
CA CYS A 49 7.72 23.86 18.60
C CYS A 49 7.62 25.39 18.54
N ALA A 50 7.36 25.95 17.39
CA ALA A 50 7.25 27.41 17.21
C ALA A 50 6.15 28.02 18.09
N LYS A 51 4.99 27.36 18.21
CA LYS A 51 3.88 27.82 19.05
C LYS A 51 4.19 27.79 20.56
N ASN A 52 5.16 26.97 20.97
CA ASN A 52 5.51 26.78 22.39
C ASN A 52 6.90 27.32 22.72
N GLY A 53 7.54 28.10 21.85
CA GLY A 53 8.86 28.68 22.07
C GLY A 53 10.01 27.67 22.08
N PHE A 54 9.85 26.50 21.48
CA PHE A 54 10.89 25.46 21.40
C PHE A 54 11.61 25.46 20.05
N LYS A 55 12.87 25.01 20.06
CA LYS A 55 13.59 24.69 18.80
C LYS A 55 13.16 23.32 18.30
N SER A 56 12.84 23.24 16.99
CA SER A 56 12.51 21.97 16.34
C SER A 56 13.74 21.23 15.83
N LEU A 57 14.85 21.94 15.59
CA LEU A 57 16.10 21.37 15.05
C LEU A 57 17.31 22.21 15.50
N PRO A 58 18.26 21.68 16.27
CA PRO A 58 18.12 20.41 16.99
C PRO A 58 17.04 20.49 18.06
N SER A 59 16.45 19.34 18.39
CA SER A 59 15.46 19.22 19.45
C SER A 59 15.89 18.20 20.50
N GLU A 60 15.33 18.32 21.70
CA GLU A 60 15.62 17.44 22.82
C GLU A 60 14.55 16.34 22.96
N PRO A 61 14.91 15.16 23.53
CA PRO A 61 13.96 14.07 23.78
C PRO A 61 12.71 14.50 24.57
N LYS A 62 12.89 15.42 25.55
CA LYS A 62 11.79 15.97 26.36
C LYS A 62 10.75 16.70 25.52
N ILE A 63 11.19 17.51 24.55
CA ILE A 63 10.30 18.28 23.65
C ILE A 63 9.54 17.34 22.71
N VAL A 64 10.23 16.33 22.18
CA VAL A 64 9.60 15.28 21.36
C VAL A 64 8.55 14.52 22.19
N SER A 65 8.84 14.20 23.45
CA SER A 65 7.90 13.54 24.35
C SER A 65 6.65 14.39 24.60
N LEU A 66 6.81 15.70 24.84
CA LEU A 66 5.68 16.64 24.97
C LEU A 66 4.82 16.68 23.69
N TYR A 67 5.45 16.73 22.52
CA TYR A 67 4.73 16.69 21.24
C TYR A 67 3.92 15.41 21.06
N LEU A 68 4.48 14.25 21.40
CA LEU A 68 3.76 12.97 21.33
C LEU A 68 2.57 12.94 22.30
N THR A 69 2.72 13.53 23.49
CA THR A 69 1.62 13.70 24.45
C THR A 69 0.52 14.60 23.87
N TYR A 70 0.89 15.76 23.33
CA TYR A 70 -0.04 16.67 22.64
C TYR A 70 -0.82 15.97 21.52
N LEU A 71 -0.17 15.20 20.67
CA LEU A 71 -0.85 14.43 19.64
C LEU A 71 -1.80 13.37 20.22
N SER A 72 -1.39 12.78 21.33
CA SER A 72 -2.21 11.83 22.07
C SER A 72 -3.50 12.46 22.57
N THR A 73 -3.50 13.70 23.09
CA THR A 73 -4.73 14.40 23.51
C THR A 73 -5.68 14.66 22.32
N LYS A 74 -5.15 14.80 21.11
CA LYS A 74 -5.93 14.96 19.87
C LYS A 74 -6.43 13.65 19.24
N ASN A 75 -6.42 12.56 19.99
CA ASN A 75 -6.88 11.24 19.52
C ASN A 75 -6.15 10.71 18.28
N ILE A 76 -4.91 11.15 18.04
CA ILE A 76 -4.08 10.61 16.96
C ILE A 76 -3.74 9.13 17.25
N LYS A 77 -3.80 8.31 16.20
CA LYS A 77 -3.55 6.86 16.31
C LYS A 77 -2.11 6.56 16.73
N MET A 78 -1.92 5.51 17.52
CA MET A 78 -0.60 5.07 17.99
C MET A 78 0.39 4.81 16.84
N SER A 79 -0.06 4.24 15.71
CA SER A 79 0.78 4.05 14.52
C SER A 79 1.29 5.37 13.93
N THR A 80 0.48 6.41 13.98
CA THR A 80 0.86 7.77 13.54
C THR A 80 1.87 8.40 14.50
N LEU A 81 1.69 8.24 15.83
CA LEU A 81 2.66 8.72 16.81
C LEU A 81 4.04 8.09 16.56
N LYS A 82 4.08 6.76 16.39
CA LYS A 82 5.34 6.06 16.10
C LYS A 82 5.98 6.53 14.80
N ARG A 83 5.19 6.73 13.74
CA ARG A 83 5.69 7.22 12.45
C ARG A 83 6.27 8.63 12.59
N ARG A 84 5.60 9.53 13.33
CA ARG A 84 6.08 10.90 13.56
C ARG A 84 7.38 10.93 14.36
N LEU A 85 7.52 10.07 15.37
CA LEU A 85 8.80 9.91 16.08
C LEU A 85 9.94 9.50 15.12
N VAL A 86 9.67 8.49 14.27
CA VAL A 86 10.65 8.07 13.25
C VAL A 86 10.98 9.21 12.29
N SER A 87 9.98 9.96 11.84
CA SER A 87 10.18 11.10 10.93
C SER A 87 11.07 12.18 11.55
N ILE A 88 10.85 12.53 12.81
CA ILE A 88 11.65 13.52 13.54
C ILE A 88 13.10 13.03 13.66
N GLY A 89 13.32 11.78 14.08
CA GLY A 89 14.67 11.22 14.21
C GLY A 89 15.42 11.15 12.87
N VAL A 90 14.73 10.77 11.78
CA VAL A 90 15.33 10.72 10.43
C VAL A 90 15.73 12.13 9.96
N ILE A 91 14.89 13.14 10.17
CA ILE A 91 15.21 14.52 9.76
C ILE A 91 16.39 15.07 10.57
N HIS A 92 16.44 14.83 11.89
CA HIS A 92 17.61 15.19 12.71
C HIS A 92 18.90 14.58 12.13
N LYS A 93 18.89 13.26 11.89
CA LYS A 93 20.05 12.55 11.32
C LYS A 93 20.48 13.12 9.97
N LEU A 94 19.52 13.40 9.07
CA LEU A 94 19.81 13.96 7.76
C LEU A 94 20.39 15.39 7.82
N LYS A 95 20.08 16.12 8.90
CA LYS A 95 20.59 17.47 9.13
C LYS A 95 21.85 17.52 10.02
N GLY A 96 22.47 16.35 10.31
CA GLY A 96 23.69 16.24 11.09
C GLY A 96 23.50 16.41 12.59
N HIS A 97 22.28 16.34 13.10
CA HIS A 97 21.98 16.48 14.52
C HIS A 97 21.64 15.11 15.14
N TYR A 98 22.17 14.90 16.35
CA TYR A 98 21.82 13.73 17.14
C TYR A 98 20.50 13.97 17.90
N LEU A 99 19.62 12.99 17.86
CA LEU A 99 18.42 12.90 18.70
C LEU A 99 18.24 11.46 19.15
N ASP A 100 18.29 11.22 20.45
CA ASP A 100 18.00 9.90 21.01
C ASP A 100 16.49 9.63 21.02
N THR A 101 16.00 8.99 19.96
CA THR A 101 14.59 8.58 19.84
C THR A 101 14.22 7.40 20.74
N LYS A 102 15.21 6.74 21.38
CA LYS A 102 15.04 5.66 22.36
C LYS A 102 15.17 6.13 23.81
N HIS A 103 15.36 7.42 24.02
CA HIS A 103 15.45 8.00 25.37
C HIS A 103 14.27 7.56 26.25
N PRO A 104 14.49 7.21 27.52
CA PRO A 104 13.43 6.74 28.42
C PRO A 104 12.19 7.65 28.46
N SER A 105 12.36 8.97 28.48
CA SER A 105 11.24 9.92 28.45
C SER A 105 10.32 9.77 27.23
N ILE A 106 10.82 9.31 26.09
CA ILE A 106 10.03 9.06 24.88
C ILE A 106 9.39 7.68 24.96
N ILE A 107 10.19 6.65 25.26
CA ILE A 107 9.72 5.26 25.23
C ILE A 107 8.67 5.00 26.31
N GLU A 108 8.92 5.45 27.53
CA GLU A 108 7.98 5.27 28.65
C GLU A 108 6.70 6.08 28.42
N ASN A 109 6.80 7.30 27.89
CA ASN A 109 5.63 8.08 27.51
C ASN A 109 4.79 7.36 26.44
N ILE A 110 5.40 6.82 25.38
CA ILE A 110 4.69 6.03 24.37
C ILE A 110 4.03 4.79 24.99
N MET A 111 4.72 4.11 25.91
CA MET A 111 4.15 2.96 26.62
C MET A 111 2.98 3.38 27.51
N GLY A 112 3.08 4.50 28.24
CA GLY A 112 1.99 5.06 29.03
C GLY A 112 0.77 5.45 28.17
N ILE A 113 1.00 6.12 27.05
CA ILE A 113 -0.05 6.43 26.07
C ILE A 113 -0.71 5.16 25.56
N LYS A 114 0.07 4.13 25.21
CA LYS A 114 -0.44 2.84 24.72
C LYS A 114 -1.29 2.13 25.76
N ARG A 115 -0.87 2.12 27.05
CA ARG A 115 -1.64 1.50 28.13
C ARG A 115 -2.96 2.24 28.36
N ARG A 116 -2.95 3.56 28.37
CA ARG A 116 -4.14 4.40 28.62
C ARG A 116 -5.15 4.35 27.47
N LYS A 117 -4.71 4.35 26.21
CA LYS A 117 -5.60 4.42 25.03
C LYS A 117 -5.90 3.07 24.39
N GLY A 118 -5.20 2.03 24.77
CA GLY A 118 -5.19 0.76 24.04
C GLY A 118 -4.41 0.85 22.72
N SER A 119 -4.23 -0.28 22.10
CA SER A 119 -3.53 -0.39 20.81
C SER A 119 -4.38 -1.04 19.72
N ILE A 120 -5.67 -1.25 19.99
CA ILE A 120 -6.57 -1.93 19.06
C ILE A 120 -6.80 -1.03 17.85
N GLN A 121 -6.22 -1.42 16.74
CA GLN A 121 -6.55 -0.82 15.45
C GLN A 121 -7.72 -1.60 14.84
N LYS A 122 -8.85 -0.91 14.62
CA LYS A 122 -9.92 -1.48 13.79
C LYS A 122 -9.37 -1.65 12.37
N ALA A 123 -9.01 -2.88 12.03
CA ALA A 123 -8.63 -3.24 10.67
C ALA A 123 -9.83 -3.05 9.74
N LYS A 124 -9.59 -2.75 8.47
CA LYS A 124 -10.62 -2.79 7.44
C LYS A 124 -11.01 -4.24 7.18
N LYS A 125 -12.30 -4.47 6.90
CA LYS A 125 -12.82 -5.80 6.61
C LYS A 125 -12.25 -6.37 5.31
N PRO A 126 -12.01 -7.68 5.21
CA PRO A 126 -11.71 -8.34 3.95
C PRO A 126 -12.93 -8.31 3.03
N LEU A 127 -12.71 -8.16 1.74
CA LEU A 127 -13.75 -8.27 0.73
C LEU A 127 -13.82 -9.73 0.29
N LEU A 128 -14.73 -10.52 0.87
CA LEU A 128 -14.87 -11.94 0.61
C LEU A 128 -15.46 -12.23 -0.77
N ILE A 129 -15.43 -13.48 -1.23
CA ILE A 129 -15.97 -13.92 -2.54
C ILE A 129 -17.45 -13.55 -2.68
N SER A 130 -18.25 -13.65 -1.62
CA SER A 130 -19.66 -13.25 -1.65
C SER A 130 -19.83 -11.77 -1.99
N HIS A 131 -19.04 -10.89 -1.36
CA HIS A 131 -19.04 -9.47 -1.65
C HIS A 131 -18.55 -9.18 -3.08
N LEU A 132 -17.50 -9.91 -3.54
CA LEU A 132 -17.01 -9.80 -4.90
C LEU A 132 -18.12 -10.07 -5.91
N LYS A 133 -18.84 -11.18 -5.74
CA LYS A 133 -19.96 -11.56 -6.62
C LYS A 133 -21.06 -10.49 -6.62
N GLN A 134 -21.44 -9.96 -5.45
CA GLN A 134 -22.42 -8.88 -5.34
C GLN A 134 -21.97 -7.61 -6.08
N ILE A 135 -20.71 -7.21 -5.93
CA ILE A 135 -20.15 -6.04 -6.64
C ILE A 135 -20.20 -6.25 -8.15
N ILE A 136 -19.79 -7.42 -8.65
CA ILE A 136 -19.81 -7.69 -10.09
C ILE A 136 -21.23 -7.66 -10.66
N ASN A 137 -22.22 -8.20 -9.92
CA ASN A 137 -23.63 -8.13 -10.33
C ASN A 137 -24.12 -6.67 -10.38
N ILE A 138 -23.84 -5.88 -9.35
CA ILE A 138 -24.22 -4.46 -9.31
C ILE A 138 -23.57 -3.66 -10.46
N ILE A 139 -22.30 -3.93 -10.79
CA ILE A 139 -21.66 -3.27 -11.93
C ILE A 139 -22.42 -3.55 -13.24
N ASP A 140 -22.90 -4.78 -13.43
CA ASP A 140 -23.66 -5.16 -14.63
C ASP A 140 -25.03 -4.45 -14.69
N GLU A 141 -25.69 -4.24 -13.53
CA GLU A 141 -27.01 -3.65 -13.41
C GLU A 141 -27.01 -2.11 -13.44
N GLU A 142 -25.89 -1.46 -13.03
CA GLU A 142 -25.80 0.00 -12.94
C GLU A 142 -25.99 0.68 -14.33
N LYS A 143 -26.66 1.84 -14.30
CA LYS A 143 -26.87 2.68 -15.49
C LYS A 143 -25.72 3.67 -15.69
N ILE A 144 -24.51 3.13 -15.88
CA ILE A 144 -23.32 3.91 -16.21
C ILE A 144 -22.80 3.51 -17.60
N GLU A 145 -21.93 4.32 -18.19
CA GLU A 145 -21.37 4.03 -19.51
C GLU A 145 -20.65 2.67 -19.49
N GLU A 146 -20.89 1.91 -20.54
CA GLU A 146 -20.41 0.53 -20.66
C GLU A 146 -18.89 0.44 -20.50
N ILE A 147 -18.14 1.36 -21.09
CA ILE A 147 -16.69 1.40 -20.94
C ILE A 147 -16.24 1.53 -19.48
N LYS A 148 -16.99 2.23 -18.62
CA LYS A 148 -16.70 2.29 -17.19
C LYS A 148 -16.95 0.96 -16.49
N LYS A 149 -18.03 0.26 -16.86
CA LYS A 149 -18.32 -1.09 -16.33
C LYS A 149 -17.18 -2.04 -16.60
N TYR A 150 -16.67 -2.09 -17.83
CA TYR A 150 -15.54 -2.95 -18.18
C TYR A 150 -14.28 -2.63 -17.37
N ARG A 151 -13.94 -1.34 -17.23
CA ARG A 151 -12.80 -0.92 -16.43
C ARG A 151 -12.93 -1.33 -14.97
N ASP A 152 -14.05 -0.98 -14.34
CA ASP A 152 -14.26 -1.14 -12.91
C ASP A 152 -14.35 -2.62 -12.52
N ARG A 153 -15.02 -3.41 -13.36
CA ARG A 153 -15.06 -4.87 -13.25
C ARG A 153 -13.65 -5.47 -13.33
N SER A 154 -12.86 -5.07 -14.31
CA SER A 154 -11.50 -5.55 -14.49
C SER A 154 -10.61 -5.18 -13.30
N ILE A 155 -10.67 -3.93 -12.81
CA ILE A 155 -9.93 -3.49 -11.61
C ILE A 155 -10.24 -4.40 -10.41
N ILE A 156 -11.51 -4.69 -10.17
CA ILE A 156 -11.96 -5.44 -9.00
C ILE A 156 -11.57 -6.93 -9.12
N LEU A 157 -11.80 -7.54 -10.28
CA LEU A 157 -11.48 -8.95 -10.50
C LEU A 157 -9.97 -9.21 -10.51
N ILE A 158 -9.19 -8.41 -11.24
CA ILE A 158 -7.72 -8.51 -11.22
C ILE A 158 -7.18 -8.25 -9.81
N GLY A 159 -7.66 -7.18 -9.16
CA GLY A 159 -7.21 -6.80 -7.84
C GLY A 159 -7.46 -7.87 -6.77
N PHE A 160 -8.60 -8.53 -6.83
CA PHE A 160 -8.95 -9.62 -5.94
C PHE A 160 -8.16 -10.89 -6.29
N SER A 161 -8.29 -11.40 -7.51
CA SER A 161 -7.72 -12.70 -7.90
C SER A 161 -6.20 -12.74 -7.82
N GLY A 162 -5.52 -11.64 -8.14
CA GLY A 162 -4.07 -11.53 -7.98
C GLY A 162 -3.62 -11.13 -6.57
N GLY A 163 -4.53 -10.89 -5.62
CA GLY A 163 -4.17 -10.40 -4.29
C GLY A 163 -3.35 -9.12 -4.33
N PHE A 164 -3.64 -8.23 -5.27
CA PHE A 164 -2.85 -7.01 -5.51
C PHE A 164 -3.04 -5.94 -4.41
N ARG A 165 -1.99 -5.16 -4.18
CA ARG A 165 -2.14 -3.87 -3.52
C ARG A 165 -2.72 -2.86 -4.52
N ARG A 166 -3.55 -1.90 -4.04
CA ARG A 166 -4.19 -0.90 -4.91
C ARG A 166 -3.20 -0.14 -5.82
N ASN A 167 -2.00 0.14 -5.31
CA ASN A 167 -0.96 0.80 -6.10
C ASN A 167 -0.38 -0.14 -7.18
N GLU A 168 -0.27 -1.44 -6.89
CA GLU A 168 0.17 -2.44 -7.86
C GLU A 168 -0.84 -2.54 -9.03
N ILE A 169 -2.14 -2.50 -8.75
CA ILE A 169 -3.20 -2.53 -9.78
C ILE A 169 -3.05 -1.35 -10.75
N VAL A 170 -2.96 -0.13 -10.21
CA VAL A 170 -2.91 1.06 -11.06
C VAL A 170 -1.55 1.25 -11.72
N SER A 171 -0.48 0.62 -11.24
CA SER A 171 0.84 0.73 -11.85
C SER A 171 1.06 -0.21 -13.04
N LEU A 172 0.12 -1.10 -13.34
CA LEU A 172 0.23 -2.00 -14.48
C LEU A 172 0.26 -1.22 -15.80
N ASP A 173 1.23 -1.56 -16.63
CA ASP A 173 1.30 -1.16 -18.03
C ASP A 173 0.93 -2.34 -18.93
N TYR A 174 0.52 -2.04 -20.17
CA TYR A 174 0.17 -3.06 -21.14
C TYR A 174 1.31 -4.05 -21.38
N GLU A 175 2.53 -3.54 -21.38
CA GLU A 175 3.78 -4.29 -21.57
C GLU A 175 4.12 -5.23 -20.40
N ASP A 176 3.41 -5.10 -19.28
CA ASP A 176 3.54 -6.01 -18.14
C ASP A 176 2.66 -7.26 -18.26
N LEU A 177 1.80 -7.32 -19.29
CA LEU A 177 0.81 -8.37 -19.49
C LEU A 177 1.30 -9.37 -20.55
N ASP A 178 1.30 -10.64 -20.20
CA ASP A 178 1.61 -11.75 -21.10
C ASP A 178 0.45 -12.76 -21.09
N PHE A 179 -0.36 -12.74 -22.15
CA PHE A 179 -1.50 -13.64 -22.30
C PHE A 179 -1.03 -14.97 -22.90
N VAL A 180 -1.21 -16.04 -22.16
CA VAL A 180 -0.84 -17.41 -22.52
C VAL A 180 -2.09 -18.30 -22.58
N PRO A 181 -2.01 -19.51 -23.16
CA PRO A 181 -3.16 -20.42 -23.26
C PRO A 181 -3.78 -20.74 -21.90
N GLU A 182 -2.99 -20.82 -20.83
CA GLU A 182 -3.44 -21.16 -19.48
C GLU A 182 -4.05 -19.96 -18.72
N GLY A 183 -3.81 -18.71 -19.19
CA GLY A 183 -4.30 -17.52 -18.54
C GLY A 183 -3.52 -16.26 -18.84
N LEU A 184 -3.17 -15.53 -17.77
CA LEU A 184 -2.45 -14.27 -17.84
C LEU A 184 -1.28 -14.25 -16.85
N LYS A 185 -0.07 -13.97 -17.34
CA LYS A 185 1.08 -13.63 -16.52
C LYS A 185 1.18 -12.10 -16.42
N ILE A 186 1.38 -11.60 -15.21
CA ILE A 186 1.50 -10.16 -14.92
C ILE A 186 2.87 -9.93 -14.28
N ASN A 187 3.71 -9.15 -14.91
CA ASN A 187 5.05 -8.82 -14.47
C ASN A 187 5.04 -7.52 -13.65
N LEU A 188 5.20 -7.63 -12.33
CA LEU A 188 5.30 -6.49 -11.43
C LEU A 188 6.76 -6.01 -11.37
N ARG A 189 7.10 -4.92 -12.04
CA ARG A 189 8.46 -4.35 -12.09
C ARG A 189 8.94 -3.88 -10.72
N ARG A 190 8.05 -3.34 -9.88
CA ARG A 190 8.33 -2.86 -8.51
C ARG A 190 7.12 -3.07 -7.61
N SER A 191 7.36 -3.46 -6.37
CA SER A 191 6.32 -3.52 -5.35
C SER A 191 6.79 -2.85 -4.05
N LYS A 192 5.87 -2.59 -3.11
CA LYS A 192 6.22 -2.04 -1.79
C LYS A 192 7.24 -2.91 -1.04
N THR A 193 7.27 -4.20 -1.30
CA THR A 193 8.16 -5.18 -0.68
C THR A 193 9.39 -5.51 -1.53
N ASP A 194 9.40 -5.05 -2.80
CA ASP A 194 10.50 -5.16 -3.75
C ASP A 194 10.89 -3.77 -4.25
N GLN A 195 11.57 -3.01 -3.39
CA GLN A 195 12.05 -1.66 -3.72
C GLN A 195 13.29 -1.69 -4.63
N PHE A 196 13.99 -2.82 -4.67
CA PHE A 196 15.19 -3.01 -5.51
C PHE A 196 14.86 -3.49 -6.93
N GLY A 197 13.56 -3.73 -7.24
CA GLY A 197 13.13 -4.01 -8.60
C GLY A 197 13.55 -5.39 -9.14
N LYS A 198 13.65 -6.41 -8.27
CA LYS A 198 13.89 -7.80 -8.72
C LYS A 198 12.74 -8.33 -9.60
N GLY A 199 11.59 -7.65 -9.54
CA GLY A 199 10.39 -8.06 -10.23
C GLY A 199 9.69 -9.26 -9.57
N PHE A 200 8.41 -9.40 -9.86
CA PHE A 200 7.62 -10.53 -9.40
C PHE A 200 6.52 -10.82 -10.42
N THR A 201 6.49 -12.04 -10.95
CA THR A 201 5.46 -12.47 -11.89
C THR A 201 4.30 -13.14 -11.15
N LYS A 202 3.07 -12.73 -11.46
CA LYS A 202 1.83 -13.38 -11.02
C LYS A 202 1.17 -14.07 -12.20
N ALA A 203 0.69 -15.28 -11.96
CA ALA A 203 -0.10 -16.02 -12.94
C ALA A 203 -1.57 -16.07 -12.49
N LEU A 204 -2.48 -15.68 -13.36
CA LEU A 204 -3.92 -15.76 -13.17
C LEU A 204 -4.47 -16.76 -14.21
N PRO A 205 -4.95 -17.94 -13.80
CA PRO A 205 -5.55 -18.90 -14.72
C PRO A 205 -6.90 -18.39 -15.23
N PHE A 206 -7.38 -18.94 -16.35
CA PHE A 206 -8.78 -18.80 -16.73
C PHE A 206 -9.67 -19.48 -15.71
N PHE A 207 -10.84 -18.90 -15.48
CA PHE A 207 -11.90 -19.51 -14.67
C PHE A 207 -12.95 -20.10 -15.61
N ASP A 208 -13.61 -21.18 -15.17
CA ASP A 208 -14.70 -21.80 -15.94
C ASP A 208 -15.86 -20.83 -16.20
N SER A 209 -16.16 -19.96 -15.19
CA SER A 209 -17.13 -18.90 -15.35
C SER A 209 -16.50 -17.64 -15.95
N SER A 210 -16.84 -17.30 -17.19
CA SER A 210 -16.41 -16.07 -17.85
C SER A 210 -16.84 -14.81 -17.08
N LYS A 211 -17.99 -14.84 -16.41
CA LYS A 211 -18.52 -13.72 -15.62
C LYS A 211 -17.58 -13.25 -14.52
N TYR A 212 -16.88 -14.15 -13.86
CA TYR A 212 -15.96 -13.82 -12.74
C TYR A 212 -14.50 -14.04 -13.09
N CYS A 213 -14.19 -14.35 -14.35
CA CYS A 213 -12.85 -14.58 -14.81
C CYS A 213 -12.06 -13.27 -14.92
N PRO A 214 -10.97 -13.07 -14.14
CA PRO A 214 -10.16 -11.86 -14.21
C PRO A 214 -9.51 -11.66 -15.57
N VAL A 215 -9.09 -12.75 -16.22
CA VAL A 215 -8.40 -12.72 -17.51
C VAL A 215 -9.35 -12.27 -18.62
N VAL A 216 -10.55 -12.85 -18.68
CA VAL A 216 -11.59 -12.46 -19.65
C VAL A 216 -12.00 -11.02 -19.43
N SER A 217 -12.21 -10.62 -18.18
CA SER A 217 -12.58 -9.24 -17.84
C SER A 217 -11.53 -8.23 -18.26
N LEU A 218 -10.23 -8.56 -18.12
CA LEU A 218 -9.16 -7.68 -18.54
C LEU A 218 -9.06 -7.62 -20.07
N LYS A 219 -9.21 -8.75 -20.77
CA LYS A 219 -9.25 -8.78 -22.25
C LYS A 219 -10.36 -7.87 -22.79
N ASN A 220 -11.57 -8.02 -22.28
CA ASN A 220 -12.72 -7.19 -22.67
C ASN A 220 -12.47 -5.69 -22.40
N TRP A 221 -11.84 -5.37 -21.25
CA TRP A 221 -11.45 -3.99 -20.96
C TRP A 221 -10.46 -3.44 -21.98
N LEU A 222 -9.40 -4.19 -22.31
CA LEU A 222 -8.38 -3.77 -23.27
C LEU A 222 -8.98 -3.60 -24.68
N GLU A 223 -9.89 -4.49 -25.06
CA GLU A 223 -10.57 -4.46 -26.36
C GLU A 223 -11.45 -3.19 -26.49
N ILE A 224 -12.35 -2.95 -25.52
CA ILE A 224 -13.27 -1.80 -25.59
C ILE A 224 -12.55 -0.46 -25.43
N SER A 225 -11.48 -0.42 -24.65
CA SER A 225 -10.67 0.79 -24.41
C SER A 225 -9.64 1.04 -25.50
N LYS A 226 -9.37 0.05 -26.36
CA LYS A 226 -8.33 0.09 -27.41
C LYS A 226 -6.93 0.40 -26.86
N ILE A 227 -6.68 0.03 -25.58
CA ILE A 227 -5.38 0.22 -24.95
C ILE A 227 -4.44 -0.88 -25.43
N ASN A 228 -3.34 -0.49 -26.07
CA ASN A 228 -2.28 -1.36 -26.60
C ASN A 228 -0.88 -0.96 -26.15
N SER A 229 -0.75 0.07 -25.29
CA SER A 229 0.51 0.51 -24.72
C SER A 229 0.30 1.35 -23.45
N GLY A 230 1.30 1.39 -22.56
CA GLY A 230 1.31 2.22 -21.36
C GLY A 230 0.25 1.83 -20.31
N PRO A 231 -0.30 2.76 -19.54
CA PRO A 231 -1.16 2.44 -18.40
C PRO A 231 -2.40 1.64 -18.79
N VAL A 232 -2.56 0.46 -18.16
CA VAL A 232 -3.74 -0.42 -18.35
C VAL A 232 -5.00 0.25 -17.79
N PHE A 233 -4.92 0.82 -16.61
CA PHE A 233 -6.06 1.48 -15.98
C PHE A 233 -5.89 3.00 -16.03
N ARG A 234 -6.71 3.64 -16.83
CA ARG A 234 -6.71 5.07 -17.10
C ARG A 234 -7.89 5.76 -16.45
N ARG A 235 -7.73 7.06 -16.15
CA ARG A 235 -8.83 7.88 -15.62
C ARG A 235 -9.77 8.32 -16.75
N PHE A 236 -11.04 8.51 -16.40
CA PHE A 236 -11.98 9.23 -17.26
C PHE A 236 -11.91 10.74 -17.00
N ILE A 237 -12.09 11.52 -18.03
CA ILE A 237 -12.29 12.97 -17.99
C ILE A 237 -13.75 13.31 -18.26
N LYS A 238 -14.09 14.61 -18.24
CA LYS A 238 -15.48 15.07 -18.48
C LYS A 238 -16.04 14.47 -19.78
N GLY A 239 -17.29 14.01 -19.73
CA GLY A 239 -17.96 13.34 -20.85
C GLY A 239 -17.52 11.88 -21.05
N SER A 240 -17.03 11.22 -20.00
CA SER A 240 -16.63 9.80 -19.99
C SER A 240 -15.57 9.42 -21.02
N LYS A 241 -14.83 10.40 -21.51
CA LYS A 241 -13.70 10.17 -22.41
C LYS A 241 -12.53 9.57 -21.63
N LEU A 242 -11.95 8.49 -22.17
CA LEU A 242 -10.77 7.88 -21.59
C LEU A 242 -9.55 8.77 -21.80
N SER A 243 -8.84 9.08 -20.72
CA SER A 243 -7.59 9.84 -20.73
C SER A 243 -6.40 8.90 -20.90
N GLU A 244 -5.27 9.38 -21.40
CA GLU A 244 -4.02 8.63 -21.41
C GLU A 244 -3.37 8.53 -20.01
N ASN A 245 -3.82 9.37 -19.07
CA ASN A 245 -3.26 9.39 -17.72
C ASN A 245 -3.72 8.19 -16.89
N ARG A 246 -2.77 7.64 -16.15
CA ARG A 246 -2.96 6.55 -15.19
C ARG A 246 -4.03 6.90 -14.14
N LEU A 247 -4.82 5.90 -13.78
CA LEU A 247 -5.74 5.96 -12.66
C LEU A 247 -4.98 6.16 -11.33
N THR A 248 -5.55 6.89 -10.39
CA THR A 248 -4.96 7.02 -9.06
C THR A 248 -5.31 5.81 -8.19
N ASP A 249 -4.41 5.45 -7.27
CA ASP A 249 -4.65 4.35 -6.34
C ASP A 249 -5.81 4.63 -5.35
N GLN A 250 -6.13 5.90 -5.13
CA GLN A 250 -7.30 6.31 -4.35
C GLN A 250 -8.61 5.92 -5.03
N THR A 251 -8.66 6.01 -6.37
CA THR A 251 -9.87 5.65 -7.13
C THR A 251 -10.26 4.19 -6.90
N VAL A 252 -9.29 3.26 -6.84
CA VAL A 252 -9.57 1.85 -6.52
C VAL A 252 -10.29 1.71 -5.18
N ALA A 253 -9.87 2.47 -4.16
CA ALA A 253 -10.51 2.43 -2.85
C ALA A 253 -11.90 3.08 -2.84
N LEU A 254 -12.13 4.09 -3.68
CA LEU A 254 -13.43 4.74 -3.85
C LEU A 254 -14.40 3.83 -4.57
N LEU A 255 -13.99 3.19 -5.67
CA LEU A 255 -14.80 2.22 -6.42
C LEU A 255 -15.31 1.09 -5.51
N ILE A 256 -14.41 0.48 -4.71
CA ILE A 256 -14.81 -0.58 -3.79
C ILE A 256 -15.89 -0.09 -2.81
N LYS A 257 -15.73 1.10 -2.25
CA LYS A 257 -16.70 1.66 -1.30
C LYS A 257 -18.03 2.00 -1.94
N GLU A 258 -17.98 2.56 -3.14
CA GLU A 258 -19.16 2.94 -3.92
C GLU A 258 -20.01 1.72 -4.25
N TYR A 259 -19.44 0.71 -4.89
CA TYR A 259 -20.16 -0.51 -5.22
C TYR A 259 -20.63 -1.29 -4.00
N LEU A 260 -19.87 -1.33 -2.91
CA LEU A 260 -20.36 -1.93 -1.65
C LEU A 260 -21.56 -1.16 -1.08
N ASN A 261 -21.57 0.17 -1.15
CA ASN A 261 -22.71 0.95 -0.70
C ASN A 261 -23.96 0.66 -1.55
N LEU A 262 -23.80 0.48 -2.87
CA LEU A 262 -24.90 0.09 -3.76
C LEU A 262 -25.45 -1.31 -3.45
N THR A 263 -24.64 -2.22 -2.93
CA THR A 263 -25.12 -3.52 -2.42
C THR A 263 -25.72 -3.46 -1.01
N GLY A 264 -25.87 -2.28 -0.42
CA GLY A 264 -26.34 -2.12 0.97
C GLY A 264 -25.29 -2.36 2.06
N ILE A 265 -24.04 -2.64 1.68
CA ILE A 265 -22.92 -2.90 2.61
C ILE A 265 -22.20 -1.58 2.91
N ASN A 266 -22.00 -1.26 4.20
CA ASN A 266 -21.28 -0.04 4.56
C ASN A 266 -19.82 -0.05 4.09
N GLY A 267 -19.55 0.60 2.96
CA GLY A 267 -18.24 0.71 2.32
C GLY A 267 -17.17 1.41 3.17
N LYS A 268 -17.57 2.19 4.22
CA LYS A 268 -16.59 2.79 5.16
C LYS A 268 -15.74 1.75 5.88
N ASN A 269 -16.22 0.52 6.02
CA ASN A 269 -15.50 -0.58 6.65
C ASN A 269 -14.44 -1.21 5.74
N TYR A 270 -14.38 -0.85 4.46
CA TYR A 270 -13.49 -1.41 3.44
C TYR A 270 -12.50 -0.38 2.91
N SER A 271 -11.51 -0.83 2.17
CA SER A 271 -10.46 -0.02 1.58
C SER A 271 -9.84 -0.74 0.37
N GLY A 272 -8.94 -0.09 -0.36
CA GLY A 272 -8.20 -0.76 -1.44
C GLY A 272 -7.38 -1.98 -0.98
N HIS A 273 -7.05 -2.10 0.31
CA HIS A 273 -6.41 -3.31 0.85
C HIS A 273 -7.39 -4.47 1.07
N SER A 274 -8.70 -4.20 1.06
CA SER A 274 -9.74 -5.20 1.27
C SER A 274 -9.83 -6.26 0.17
N LEU A 275 -9.43 -5.94 -1.08
CA LEU A 275 -9.29 -6.92 -2.17
C LEU A 275 -8.25 -7.98 -1.82
N ARG A 276 -7.06 -7.54 -1.46
CA ARG A 276 -5.94 -8.43 -1.12
C ARG A 276 -6.20 -9.23 0.15
N SER A 277 -6.72 -8.60 1.20
CA SER A 277 -7.10 -9.32 2.42
C SER A 277 -8.26 -10.28 2.16
N GLY A 278 -9.19 -9.91 1.30
CA GLY A 278 -10.29 -10.76 0.87
C GLY A 278 -9.82 -12.01 0.15
N PHE A 279 -8.93 -11.86 -0.84
CA PHE A 279 -8.28 -13.01 -1.48
C PHE A 279 -7.61 -13.92 -0.47
N ALA A 280 -6.75 -13.36 0.41
CA ALA A 280 -6.01 -14.16 1.39
C ALA A 280 -6.93 -14.88 2.37
N THR A 281 -8.01 -14.23 2.85
CA THR A 281 -9.00 -14.86 3.74
C THR A 281 -9.79 -15.93 3.02
N SER A 282 -10.31 -15.65 1.81
CA SER A 282 -11.09 -16.63 1.04
C SER A 282 -10.26 -17.83 0.63
N ALA A 283 -8.99 -17.66 0.27
CA ALA A 283 -8.08 -18.76 -0.02
C ALA A 283 -7.83 -19.61 1.22
N ALA A 284 -7.65 -18.99 2.40
CA ALA A 284 -7.51 -19.68 3.66
C ALA A 284 -8.79 -20.45 4.07
N GLU A 285 -9.98 -19.87 3.86
CA GLU A 285 -11.27 -20.53 4.06
C GLU A 285 -11.44 -21.76 3.18
N SER A 286 -10.89 -21.73 1.97
CA SER A 286 -10.88 -22.84 1.02
C SER A 286 -9.77 -23.87 1.28
N GLY A 287 -8.95 -23.70 2.32
CA GLY A 287 -7.89 -24.63 2.68
C GLY A 287 -6.61 -24.53 1.84
N VAL A 288 -6.43 -23.43 1.11
CA VAL A 288 -5.20 -23.21 0.32
C VAL A 288 -3.99 -23.08 1.27
N GLU A 289 -2.91 -23.74 0.91
CA GLU A 289 -1.66 -23.72 1.68
C GLU A 289 -1.10 -22.30 1.90
N GLU A 290 -0.54 -22.07 3.09
CA GLU A 290 0.08 -20.79 3.46
C GLU A 290 1.10 -20.28 2.43
N ARG A 291 1.94 -21.18 1.90
CA ARG A 291 2.96 -20.82 0.89
C ARG A 291 2.34 -20.33 -0.41
N SER A 292 1.27 -20.96 -0.87
CA SER A 292 0.55 -20.55 -2.09
C SER A 292 -0.11 -19.18 -1.93
N ILE A 293 -0.72 -18.93 -0.75
CA ILE A 293 -1.26 -17.59 -0.43
C ILE A 293 -0.15 -16.55 -0.39
N MET A 294 1.02 -16.87 0.21
CA MET A 294 2.18 -15.98 0.23
C MET A 294 2.71 -15.70 -1.15
N ALA A 295 2.83 -16.71 -2.01
CA ALA A 295 3.27 -16.57 -3.39
C ALA A 295 2.36 -15.60 -4.16
N MET A 296 1.04 -15.79 -4.11
CA MET A 296 0.10 -14.91 -4.81
C MET A 296 0.08 -13.50 -4.25
N THR A 297 0.13 -13.35 -2.95
CA THR A 297 0.05 -12.02 -2.31
C THR A 297 1.41 -11.31 -2.22
N GLY A 298 2.55 -12.01 -2.35
CA GLY A 298 3.88 -11.45 -2.16
C GLY A 298 4.10 -10.97 -0.71
N HIS A 299 3.60 -11.70 0.29
CA HIS A 299 3.93 -11.47 1.70
C HIS A 299 5.30 -12.06 2.01
N LYS A 300 6.18 -11.24 2.59
CA LYS A 300 7.52 -11.71 3.06
C LYS A 300 7.48 -12.37 4.44
N SER A 301 6.43 -12.11 5.23
CA SER A 301 6.24 -12.65 6.58
C SER A 301 5.05 -13.59 6.62
N THR A 302 5.28 -14.79 7.15
CA THR A 302 4.24 -15.80 7.42
C THR A 302 3.22 -15.29 8.44
N GLU A 303 3.64 -14.48 9.41
CA GLU A 303 2.77 -13.93 10.46
C GLU A 303 1.56 -13.17 9.89
N MET A 304 1.77 -12.41 8.81
CA MET A 304 0.68 -11.68 8.15
C MET A 304 -0.35 -12.63 7.54
N VAL A 305 0.09 -13.73 6.92
CA VAL A 305 -0.81 -14.72 6.30
C VAL A 305 -1.49 -15.57 7.36
N ARG A 306 -0.76 -15.98 8.39
CA ARG A 306 -1.31 -16.74 9.55
C ARG A 306 -2.44 -16.00 10.24
N ARG A 307 -2.43 -14.68 10.25
CA ARG A 307 -3.54 -13.88 10.78
C ARG A 307 -4.83 -14.12 9.96
N TYR A 308 -4.74 -14.14 8.62
CA TYR A 308 -5.90 -14.46 7.77
C TYR A 308 -6.36 -15.89 7.94
N ILE A 309 -5.42 -16.84 8.03
CA ILE A 309 -5.73 -18.26 8.26
C ILE A 309 -6.41 -18.46 9.63
N LYS A 310 -5.91 -17.79 10.68
CA LYS A 310 -6.51 -17.86 12.01
C LYS A 310 -7.94 -17.29 12.00
N GLU A 311 -8.15 -16.17 11.35
CA GLU A 311 -9.46 -15.51 11.23
C GLU A 311 -10.45 -16.40 10.47
N ALA A 312 -10.01 -17.01 9.36
CA ALA A 312 -10.80 -17.94 8.55
C ALA A 312 -11.18 -19.24 9.28
N ASN A 313 -10.31 -19.72 10.19
CA ASN A 313 -10.47 -21.00 10.85
C ASN A 313 -10.99 -20.91 12.30
N LEU A 314 -11.43 -19.74 12.77
CA LEU A 314 -11.91 -19.55 14.15
C LEU A 314 -12.97 -20.55 14.58
N PHE A 315 -13.87 -20.93 13.68
CA PHE A 315 -14.93 -21.90 13.95
C PHE A 315 -14.59 -23.31 13.45
N LYS A 316 -13.84 -23.43 12.33
CA LYS A 316 -13.51 -24.75 11.75
C LYS A 316 -12.59 -25.58 12.65
N ASN A 317 -11.59 -24.95 13.26
CA ASN A 317 -10.61 -25.61 14.15
C ASN A 317 -10.84 -25.25 15.62
N ASN A 318 -12.09 -25.05 16.02
CA ASN A 318 -12.41 -24.77 17.41
C ASN A 318 -12.31 -26.02 18.26
N ALA A 319 -11.70 -25.95 19.45
CA ALA A 319 -11.59 -27.06 20.37
C ALA A 319 -12.97 -27.62 20.75
N LEU A 320 -14.00 -26.78 20.83
CA LEU A 320 -15.37 -27.18 21.11
C LEU A 320 -15.95 -28.17 20.07
N ASN A 321 -15.45 -28.12 18.82
CA ASN A 321 -15.92 -29.06 17.79
C ASN A 321 -15.53 -30.52 18.11
N LYS A 322 -14.56 -30.74 19.01
CA LYS A 322 -14.10 -32.08 19.44
C LYS A 322 -14.64 -32.49 20.82
N ILE A 323 -15.29 -31.57 21.50
CA ILE A 323 -15.89 -31.83 22.82
C ILE A 323 -17.38 -32.14 22.59
N LYS A 324 -17.79 -33.40 22.92
CA LYS A 324 -19.20 -33.75 22.95
C LYS A 324 -19.76 -33.25 24.27
N ILE A 325 -20.62 -32.26 24.23
CA ILE A 325 -21.40 -31.77 25.38
C ILE A 325 -22.78 -32.39 25.29
#